data_fed363ec4e14c02838b251f71d15aec7
#
_entry.id   fed363ec4e14c02838b251f71d15aec7
#
_cell.length_a   1.000
_cell.length_b   1.000
_cell.length_c   1.000
_cell.angle_alpha   90.00
_cell.angle_beta   90.00
_cell.angle_gamma   90.00
#
_symmetry.space_group_name_H-M   'P 1'
#
loop_
_entity.id
_entity.type
_entity.pdbx_description
1 polymer ?
#
loop_
_entity_poly.entity_id
_entity_poly.type
_entity_poly.pdbx_seq_one_letter_code
_entity_poly.pdbx_strand_id
1 'polypeptide(L)'
;MMNDQIKPQPGILDIALYEGGKAHVAGVSNVVKLSSNENPFGPSDKAKDAFLRSVHALHRYPVTDHADLRAAIAEVHKLDAARIICGAGSDEIITFLCQAYAGPRDEVVFTEHGFLMYRISSLAVGATPVEVQERERTADVDAILAACNRRTKLVFIANPNNPTGTMVSAAEIARLADGLPPQALLVLDGAYAEYVEGYDGGAALVLSLIHISEPTRPY
;
A
#
# COMPACT_ATOMS: atom_id res chain seq x y z
N MET A 1 16.27 30.11 -30.23
CA MET A 1 16.62 28.69 -30.01
C MET A 1 15.88 28.27 -28.76
N MET A 2 14.83 27.47 -28.89
CA MET A 2 14.20 26.83 -27.72
C MET A 2 15.24 25.91 -27.08
N ASN A 3 15.53 26.18 -25.82
CA ASN A 3 16.39 25.32 -25.03
C ASN A 3 15.64 24.02 -24.76
N ASP A 4 15.88 22.98 -25.55
CA ASP A 4 15.32 21.63 -25.39
C ASP A 4 15.97 20.95 -24.18
N GLN A 5 15.75 21.51 -22.98
CA GLN A 5 16.18 20.87 -21.77
C GLN A 5 15.35 19.61 -21.55
N ILE A 6 16.00 18.51 -21.22
CA ILE A 6 15.35 17.29 -20.75
C ILE A 6 14.52 17.67 -19.51
N LYS A 7 13.21 17.41 -19.58
CA LYS A 7 12.27 17.68 -18.50
C LYS A 7 11.72 16.36 -17.99
N PRO A 8 11.54 16.19 -16.67
CA PRO A 8 10.83 15.04 -16.14
C PRO A 8 9.36 15.06 -16.58
N GLN A 9 8.69 13.95 -16.41
CA GLN A 9 7.24 13.88 -16.61
C GLN A 9 6.49 14.85 -15.68
N PRO A 10 5.29 15.31 -16.05
CA PRO A 10 4.44 16.10 -15.16
C PRO A 10 4.20 15.37 -13.83
N GLY A 11 4.17 16.11 -12.73
CA GLY A 11 3.99 15.57 -11.39
C GLY A 11 5.30 15.20 -10.66
N ILE A 12 6.38 14.85 -11.37
CA ILE A 12 7.65 14.45 -10.72
C ILE A 12 8.23 15.55 -9.85
N LEU A 13 8.18 16.79 -10.31
CA LEU A 13 8.71 17.94 -9.55
C LEU A 13 7.78 18.40 -8.42
N ASP A 14 6.55 17.88 -8.37
CA ASP A 14 5.57 18.17 -7.31
C ASP A 14 5.70 17.16 -6.15
N ILE A 15 6.57 16.14 -6.30
CA ILE A 15 6.84 15.17 -5.25
C ILE A 15 7.77 15.80 -4.21
N ALA A 16 7.26 16.02 -3.00
CA ALA A 16 8.09 16.42 -1.87
C ALA A 16 9.00 15.26 -1.43
N LEU A 17 10.20 15.58 -0.97
CA LEU A 17 11.11 14.58 -0.40
C LEU A 17 10.42 13.91 0.81
N TYR A 18 10.37 12.59 0.81
CA TYR A 18 9.91 11.84 1.96
C TYR A 18 10.92 11.94 3.10
N GLU A 19 10.53 12.56 4.21
CA GLU A 19 11.33 12.60 5.43
C GLU A 19 10.85 11.52 6.39
N GLY A 20 11.63 10.44 6.49
CA GLY A 20 11.42 9.38 7.48
C GLY A 20 11.67 9.89 8.92
N GLY A 21 11.21 9.11 9.91
CA GLY A 21 11.44 9.46 11.31
C GLY A 21 12.93 9.55 11.66
N LYS A 22 13.30 10.55 12.48
CA LYS A 22 14.68 10.81 12.89
C LYS A 22 15.20 9.69 13.79
N ALA A 23 16.25 9.00 13.37
CA ALA A 23 16.95 7.98 14.15
C ALA A 23 18.06 8.56 15.04
N HIS A 24 18.49 9.79 14.78
CA HIS A 24 19.56 10.46 15.52
C HIS A 24 19.12 11.86 15.98
N VAL A 25 19.45 12.17 17.23
CA VAL A 25 19.27 13.51 17.81
C VAL A 25 20.65 13.94 18.33
N ALA A 26 21.11 15.12 17.90
CA ALA A 26 22.41 15.66 18.30
C ALA A 26 22.52 15.76 19.83
N GLY A 27 23.60 15.22 20.42
CA GLY A 27 23.83 15.25 21.84
C GLY A 27 23.06 14.23 22.69
N VAL A 28 22.27 13.33 22.06
CA VAL A 28 21.54 12.28 22.77
C VAL A 28 22.10 10.91 22.40
N SER A 29 22.58 10.17 23.40
CA SER A 29 22.88 8.73 23.29
C SER A 29 21.64 7.92 23.63
N ASN A 30 21.38 6.83 22.91
CA ASN A 30 20.22 5.92 23.11
C ASN A 30 18.87 6.57 22.77
N VAL A 31 18.74 7.10 21.57
CA VAL A 31 17.47 7.61 21.06
C VAL A 31 16.47 6.45 20.90
N VAL A 32 15.31 6.58 21.52
CA VAL A 32 14.16 5.69 21.26
C VAL A 32 13.36 6.28 20.10
N LYS A 33 13.43 5.63 18.95
CA LYS A 33 12.72 6.05 17.73
C LYS A 33 11.27 5.55 17.78
N LEU A 34 10.32 6.47 17.94
CA LEU A 34 8.88 6.18 17.98
C LEU A 34 8.13 6.70 16.73
N SER A 35 8.87 7.16 15.73
CA SER A 35 8.32 7.88 14.56
C SER A 35 8.21 7.02 13.29
N SER A 36 8.37 5.71 13.36
CA SER A 36 8.44 4.83 12.18
C SER A 36 7.90 3.44 12.45
N ASN A 37 6.80 3.23 13.03
CA ASN A 37 6.08 1.94 13.18
C ASN A 37 6.98 0.68 13.17
N GLU A 38 8.20 0.77 13.73
CA GLU A 38 9.16 -0.33 13.81
C GLU A 38 8.70 -1.31 14.90
N ASN A 39 8.81 -2.62 14.61
CA ASN A 39 8.48 -3.64 15.60
C ASN A 39 9.60 -3.72 16.66
N PRO A 40 9.36 -3.36 17.94
CA PRO A 40 10.38 -3.37 18.99
C PRO A 40 10.84 -4.78 19.37
N PHE A 41 10.07 -5.80 19.05
CA PHE A 41 10.42 -7.20 19.36
C PHE A 41 11.37 -7.83 18.32
N GLY A 42 11.56 -7.16 17.18
CA GLY A 42 12.38 -7.68 16.09
C GLY A 42 11.74 -8.87 15.37
N PRO A 43 12.50 -9.54 14.46
CA PRO A 43 12.03 -10.72 13.74
C PRO A 43 12.04 -11.96 14.63
N SER A 44 11.21 -12.96 14.28
CA SER A 44 11.19 -14.26 14.94
C SER A 44 12.52 -15.00 14.78
N ASP A 45 12.85 -15.92 15.69
CA ASP A 45 14.07 -16.73 15.58
C ASP A 45 14.06 -17.58 14.31
N LYS A 46 12.91 -18.11 13.90
CA LYS A 46 12.77 -18.83 12.62
C LYS A 46 13.13 -17.96 11.41
N ALA A 47 12.74 -16.68 11.41
CA ALA A 47 13.10 -15.74 10.34
C ALA A 47 14.59 -15.44 10.33
N LYS A 48 15.21 -15.22 11.50
CA LYS A 48 16.66 -15.04 11.65
C LYS A 48 17.44 -16.25 11.12
N ASP A 49 17.02 -17.45 11.48
CA ASP A 49 17.65 -18.70 11.03
C ASP A 49 17.51 -18.89 9.51
N ALA A 50 16.35 -18.57 8.94
CA ALA A 50 16.13 -18.63 7.51
C ALA A 50 17.03 -17.64 6.78
N PHE A 51 17.15 -16.41 7.29
CA PHE A 51 18.05 -15.39 6.73
C PHE A 51 19.52 -15.87 6.76
N LEU A 52 19.99 -16.39 7.90
CA LEU A 52 21.37 -16.90 8.04
C LEU A 52 21.64 -18.05 7.05
N ARG A 53 20.69 -18.95 6.84
CA ARG A 53 20.84 -20.00 5.83
C ARG A 53 20.93 -19.46 4.40
N SER A 54 20.27 -18.34 4.10
CA SER A 54 20.28 -17.76 2.75
C SER A 54 21.58 -17.04 2.39
N VAL A 55 22.40 -16.65 3.37
CA VAL A 55 23.66 -15.90 3.16
C VAL A 55 24.60 -16.62 2.18
N HIS A 56 24.69 -17.94 2.23
CA HIS A 56 25.55 -18.72 1.31
C HIS A 56 25.08 -18.71 -0.15
N ALA A 57 23.86 -18.25 -0.43
CA ALA A 57 23.27 -18.23 -1.75
C ALA A 57 23.13 -16.80 -2.34
N LEU A 58 23.61 -15.76 -1.65
CA LEU A 58 23.45 -14.35 -2.06
C LEU A 58 24.06 -14.03 -3.44
N HIS A 59 24.98 -14.85 -3.95
CA HIS A 59 25.59 -14.71 -5.27
C HIS A 59 24.71 -15.26 -6.40
N ARG A 60 23.57 -15.85 -6.09
CA ARG A 60 22.61 -16.43 -7.06
C ARG A 60 21.45 -15.48 -7.28
N TYR A 61 20.89 -15.45 -8.48
CA TYR A 61 19.65 -14.76 -8.74
C TYR A 61 18.52 -15.42 -7.94
N PRO A 62 17.59 -14.62 -7.36
CA PRO A 62 16.37 -15.15 -6.74
C PRO A 62 15.46 -15.79 -7.80
N VAL A 63 14.57 -16.63 -7.33
CA VAL A 63 13.50 -17.18 -8.17
C VAL A 63 12.53 -16.06 -8.54
N THR A 64 12.34 -15.81 -9.83
CA THR A 64 11.62 -14.62 -10.33
C THR A 64 10.12 -14.66 -10.13
N ASP A 65 9.53 -15.86 -9.97
CA ASP A 65 8.09 -16.04 -9.78
C ASP A 65 7.66 -16.08 -8.31
N HIS A 66 8.62 -16.00 -7.38
CA HIS A 66 8.37 -16.03 -5.91
C HIS A 66 7.50 -17.21 -5.47
N ALA A 67 7.61 -18.39 -6.12
CA ALA A 67 6.69 -19.51 -5.95
C ALA A 67 6.54 -19.94 -4.47
N ASP A 68 7.65 -20.09 -3.73
CA ASP A 68 7.63 -20.50 -2.34
C ASP A 68 6.95 -19.46 -1.42
N LEU A 69 7.21 -18.16 -1.66
CA LEU A 69 6.58 -17.08 -0.90
C LEU A 69 5.09 -17.01 -1.19
N ARG A 70 4.69 -17.09 -2.47
CA ARG A 70 3.28 -17.11 -2.87
C ARG A 70 2.53 -18.30 -2.28
N ALA A 71 3.15 -19.48 -2.26
CA ALA A 71 2.56 -20.67 -1.64
C ALA A 71 2.37 -20.49 -0.13
N ALA A 72 3.36 -19.94 0.58
CA ALA A 72 3.26 -19.67 2.01
C ALA A 72 2.17 -18.64 2.35
N ILE A 73 2.08 -17.54 1.58
CA ILE A 73 1.02 -16.54 1.73
C ILE A 73 -0.36 -17.18 1.48
N ALA A 74 -0.49 -17.96 0.41
CA ALA A 74 -1.72 -18.66 0.07
C ALA A 74 -2.18 -19.61 1.19
N GLU A 75 -1.25 -20.34 1.80
CA GLU A 75 -1.54 -21.24 2.91
C GLU A 75 -2.03 -20.49 4.15
N VAL A 76 -1.34 -19.41 4.54
CA VAL A 76 -1.67 -18.62 5.74
C VAL A 76 -3.00 -17.90 5.59
N HIS A 77 -3.22 -17.24 4.46
CA HIS A 77 -4.41 -16.40 4.24
C HIS A 77 -5.55 -17.11 3.50
N LYS A 78 -5.41 -18.40 3.19
CA LYS A 78 -6.41 -19.22 2.47
C LYS A 78 -6.77 -18.67 1.10
N LEU A 79 -5.77 -18.13 0.40
CA LEU A 79 -5.88 -17.55 -0.93
C LEU A 79 -5.37 -18.52 -2.00
N ASP A 80 -5.68 -18.24 -3.25
CA ASP A 80 -5.09 -18.93 -4.39
C ASP A 80 -3.70 -18.33 -4.72
N ALA A 81 -2.64 -19.15 -4.66
CA ALA A 81 -1.28 -18.74 -5.00
C ALA A 81 -1.15 -18.15 -6.41
N ALA A 82 -2.02 -18.55 -7.37
CA ALA A 82 -2.03 -17.98 -8.71
C ALA A 82 -2.52 -16.52 -8.76
N ARG A 83 -3.17 -16.05 -7.70
CA ARG A 83 -3.71 -14.69 -7.57
C ARG A 83 -2.83 -13.78 -6.70
N ILE A 84 -1.63 -14.21 -6.33
CA ILE A 84 -0.71 -13.47 -5.48
C ILE A 84 0.45 -12.92 -6.31
N ILE A 85 0.73 -11.65 -6.15
CA ILE A 85 1.90 -10.96 -6.68
C ILE A 85 2.73 -10.49 -5.49
N CYS A 86 4.04 -10.65 -5.55
CA CYS A 86 4.97 -10.22 -4.50
C CYS A 86 5.79 -9.02 -4.96
N GLY A 87 6.10 -8.16 -4.01
CA GLY A 87 6.97 -7.00 -4.18
C GLY A 87 7.80 -6.73 -2.92
N ALA A 88 8.65 -5.72 -2.95
CA ALA A 88 9.42 -5.25 -1.80
C ALA A 88 8.55 -4.39 -0.87
N GLY A 89 7.54 -5.02 -0.25
CA GLY A 89 6.55 -4.37 0.61
C GLY A 89 5.42 -3.70 -0.18
N SER A 90 4.50 -3.06 0.55
CA SER A 90 3.34 -2.36 -0.02
C SER A 90 3.74 -1.19 -0.93
N ASP A 91 4.85 -0.53 -0.66
CA ASP A 91 5.33 0.61 -1.45
C ASP A 91 5.54 0.22 -2.92
N GLU A 92 6.16 -0.93 -3.16
CA GLU A 92 6.37 -1.41 -4.53
C GLU A 92 5.07 -1.85 -5.18
N ILE A 93 4.17 -2.52 -4.45
CA ILE A 93 2.85 -2.90 -4.95
C ILE A 93 2.00 -1.67 -5.30
N ILE A 94 1.97 -0.65 -4.44
CA ILE A 94 1.29 0.62 -4.73
C ILE A 94 1.84 1.25 -6.01
N THR A 95 3.17 1.24 -6.16
CA THR A 95 3.83 1.75 -7.36
C THR A 95 3.43 0.94 -8.60
N PHE A 96 3.43 -0.38 -8.54
CA PHE A 96 3.00 -1.25 -9.66
C PHE A 96 1.54 -1.00 -10.05
N LEU A 97 0.65 -0.86 -9.07
CA LEU A 97 -0.76 -0.56 -9.33
C LEU A 97 -0.91 0.80 -10.02
N CYS A 98 -0.23 1.84 -9.55
CA CYS A 98 -0.25 3.14 -10.21
C CYS A 98 0.29 3.07 -11.64
N GLN A 99 1.42 2.37 -11.87
CA GLN A 99 2.00 2.20 -13.19
C GLN A 99 1.12 1.39 -14.16
N ALA A 100 0.39 0.39 -13.63
CA ALA A 100 -0.43 -0.49 -14.46
C ALA A 100 -1.80 0.11 -14.81
N TYR A 101 -2.37 0.93 -13.93
CA TYR A 101 -3.78 1.33 -14.05
C TYR A 101 -4.02 2.84 -14.16
N ALA A 102 -3.03 3.70 -13.83
CA ALA A 102 -3.19 5.14 -13.84
C ALA A 102 -2.12 5.83 -14.69
N GLY A 103 -2.44 7.04 -15.16
CA GLY A 103 -1.52 7.85 -15.95
C GLY A 103 -2.02 9.30 -16.09
N PRO A 104 -1.42 10.08 -17.00
CA PRO A 104 -1.83 11.47 -17.21
C PRO A 104 -3.33 11.58 -17.52
N ARG A 105 -4.03 12.48 -16.83
CA ARG A 105 -5.47 12.74 -16.85
C ARG A 105 -6.33 11.75 -16.05
N ASP A 106 -5.77 10.68 -15.52
CA ASP A 106 -6.47 9.80 -14.59
C ASP A 106 -6.39 10.35 -13.15
N GLU A 107 -7.28 9.90 -12.31
CA GLU A 107 -7.36 10.26 -10.90
C GLU A 107 -7.15 9.04 -10.00
N VAL A 108 -6.41 9.27 -8.93
CA VAL A 108 -6.18 8.30 -7.85
C VAL A 108 -6.73 8.91 -6.57
N VAL A 109 -7.74 8.26 -6.00
CA VAL A 109 -8.49 8.73 -4.83
C VAL A 109 -7.96 8.03 -3.57
N PHE A 110 -7.78 8.78 -2.49
CA PHE A 110 -7.39 8.30 -1.16
C PHE A 110 -7.78 9.32 -0.09
N THR A 111 -7.74 8.94 1.19
CA THR A 111 -8.12 9.83 2.30
C THR A 111 -7.00 10.78 2.68
N GLU A 112 -7.33 11.95 3.26
CA GLU A 112 -6.38 13.02 3.60
C GLU A 112 -5.27 12.58 4.56
N HIS A 113 -5.55 11.66 5.49
CA HIS A 113 -4.56 11.04 6.37
C HIS A 113 -4.17 9.64 5.87
N GLY A 114 -4.29 9.38 4.58
CA GLY A 114 -3.83 8.14 3.97
C GLY A 114 -2.30 8.05 3.91
N PHE A 115 -1.80 6.85 3.64
CA PHE A 115 -0.37 6.62 3.52
C PHE A 115 0.24 7.45 2.38
N LEU A 116 1.29 8.20 2.67
CA LEU A 116 1.89 9.19 1.76
C LEU A 116 2.30 8.59 0.39
N MET A 117 2.60 7.30 0.33
CA MET A 117 2.98 6.63 -0.92
C MET A 117 1.85 6.63 -1.96
N TYR A 118 0.58 6.72 -1.56
CA TYR A 118 -0.52 6.85 -2.52
C TYR A 118 -0.37 8.13 -3.37
N ARG A 119 -0.11 9.25 -2.70
CA ARG A 119 0.14 10.53 -3.37
C ARG A 119 1.41 10.50 -4.22
N ILE A 120 2.52 10.02 -3.67
CA ILE A 120 3.81 9.96 -4.36
C ILE A 120 3.72 9.12 -5.62
N SER A 121 3.16 7.90 -5.52
CA SER A 121 3.03 6.99 -6.66
C SER A 121 2.07 7.51 -7.73
N SER A 122 1.00 8.22 -7.33
CA SER A 122 0.08 8.89 -8.27
C SER A 122 0.80 9.96 -9.07
N LEU A 123 1.54 10.85 -8.42
CA LEU A 123 2.31 11.90 -9.08
C LEU A 123 3.41 11.33 -9.97
N ALA A 124 4.06 10.24 -9.57
CA ALA A 124 5.14 9.60 -10.31
C ALA A 124 4.69 9.08 -11.69
N VAL A 125 3.42 8.73 -11.86
CA VAL A 125 2.84 8.30 -13.14
C VAL A 125 2.10 9.43 -13.87
N GLY A 126 2.14 10.66 -13.33
CA GLY A 126 1.47 11.83 -13.90
C GLY A 126 -0.06 11.83 -13.69
N ALA A 127 -0.57 10.98 -12.82
CA ALA A 127 -1.98 10.99 -12.43
C ALA A 127 -2.26 12.10 -11.41
N THR A 128 -3.52 12.48 -11.29
CA THR A 128 -3.98 13.51 -10.34
C THR A 128 -4.33 12.83 -9.01
N PRO A 129 -3.61 13.11 -7.91
CA PRO A 129 -4.03 12.66 -6.59
C PRO A 129 -5.27 13.43 -6.12
N VAL A 130 -6.28 12.71 -5.65
CA VAL A 130 -7.53 13.26 -5.11
C VAL A 130 -7.64 12.88 -3.65
N GLU A 131 -7.38 13.83 -2.76
CA GLU A 131 -7.48 13.65 -1.32
C GLU A 131 -8.90 13.91 -0.85
N VAL A 132 -9.48 12.95 -0.13
CA VAL A 132 -10.85 13.02 0.37
C VAL A 132 -10.83 13.28 1.88
N GLN A 133 -11.67 14.21 2.31
CA GLN A 133 -11.82 14.54 3.72
C GLN A 133 -12.36 13.35 4.51
N GLU A 134 -11.89 13.21 5.73
CA GLU A 134 -12.26 12.18 6.68
C GLU A 134 -13.26 12.70 7.71
N ARG A 135 -13.97 11.78 8.34
CA ARG A 135 -14.80 12.10 9.50
C ARG A 135 -14.12 11.57 10.76
N GLU A 136 -13.74 12.45 11.67
CA GLU A 136 -13.03 12.09 12.90
C GLU A 136 -11.79 11.21 12.64
N ARG A 137 -11.01 11.53 11.60
CA ARG A 137 -9.83 10.80 11.12
C ARG A 137 -10.13 9.36 10.66
N THR A 138 -11.36 9.08 10.34
CA THR A 138 -11.81 7.80 9.77
C THR A 138 -12.28 8.03 8.35
N ALA A 139 -11.96 7.13 7.45
CA ALA A 139 -12.38 7.20 6.05
C ALA A 139 -13.91 7.32 5.97
N ASP A 140 -14.39 8.33 5.24
CA ASP A 140 -15.81 8.55 4.95
C ASP A 140 -16.13 7.97 3.56
N VAL A 141 -16.81 6.82 3.55
CA VAL A 141 -17.14 6.11 2.31
C VAL A 141 -18.05 6.94 1.39
N ASP A 142 -18.96 7.74 1.94
CA ASP A 142 -19.82 8.62 1.13
C ASP A 142 -19.00 9.71 0.45
N ALA A 143 -18.05 10.30 1.17
CA ALA A 143 -17.14 11.29 0.60
C ALA A 143 -16.23 10.69 -0.48
N ILE A 144 -15.70 9.47 -0.26
CA ILE A 144 -14.89 8.77 -1.26
C ILE A 144 -15.72 8.51 -2.53
N LEU A 145 -16.93 7.97 -2.40
CA LEU A 145 -17.81 7.69 -3.53
C LEU A 145 -18.19 8.97 -4.29
N ALA A 146 -18.46 10.06 -3.57
CA ALA A 146 -18.77 11.36 -4.16
C ALA A 146 -17.58 11.97 -4.93
N ALA A 147 -16.34 11.68 -4.53
CA ALA A 147 -15.14 12.14 -5.21
C ALA A 147 -14.82 11.34 -6.48
N CYS A 148 -15.34 10.11 -6.58
CA CYS A 148 -15.09 9.24 -7.73
C CYS A 148 -15.85 9.69 -8.98
N ASN A 149 -15.20 9.59 -10.14
CA ASN A 149 -15.77 9.94 -11.43
C ASN A 149 -15.19 9.08 -12.56
N ARG A 150 -15.45 9.45 -13.84
CA ARG A 150 -14.97 8.67 -15.00
C ARG A 150 -13.44 8.63 -15.16
N ARG A 151 -12.71 9.54 -14.52
CA ARG A 151 -11.24 9.58 -14.54
C ARG A 151 -10.62 8.77 -13.40
N THR A 152 -11.40 8.41 -12.40
CA THR A 152 -10.94 7.60 -11.28
C THR A 152 -10.55 6.19 -11.76
N LYS A 153 -9.30 5.81 -11.48
CA LYS A 153 -8.73 4.50 -11.82
C LYS A 153 -8.40 3.67 -10.59
N LEU A 154 -7.94 4.31 -9.54
CA LEU A 154 -7.55 3.66 -8.30
C LEU A 154 -8.21 4.39 -7.12
N VAL A 155 -8.65 3.61 -6.16
CA VAL A 155 -9.13 4.10 -4.86
C VAL A 155 -8.37 3.33 -3.78
N PHE A 156 -7.47 4.00 -3.07
CA PHE A 156 -6.73 3.42 -1.96
C PHE A 156 -7.42 3.69 -0.64
N ILE A 157 -7.56 2.65 0.17
CA ILE A 157 -8.03 2.73 1.55
C ILE A 157 -7.21 1.79 2.42
N ALA A 158 -6.53 2.31 3.44
CA ALA A 158 -5.85 1.50 4.43
C ALA A 158 -6.82 1.12 5.56
N ASN A 159 -6.85 -0.16 5.94
CA ASN A 159 -7.73 -0.64 6.99
C ASN A 159 -7.08 -1.79 7.79
N PRO A 160 -6.55 -1.52 9.00
CA PRO A 160 -6.48 -0.23 9.72
C PRO A 160 -5.68 0.85 8.99
N ASN A 161 -6.08 2.12 9.16
CA ASN A 161 -5.40 3.22 8.50
C ASN A 161 -4.06 3.57 9.17
N ASN A 162 -3.08 3.91 8.37
CA ASN A 162 -1.82 4.51 8.79
C ASN A 162 -1.81 5.99 8.34
N PRO A 163 -1.69 6.99 9.27
CA PRO A 163 -1.20 6.85 10.67
C PRO A 163 -2.29 6.85 11.74
N THR A 164 -3.57 6.96 11.42
CA THR A 164 -4.64 7.24 12.38
C THR A 164 -5.02 6.05 13.25
N GLY A 165 -4.78 4.83 12.78
CA GLY A 165 -5.19 3.59 13.45
C GLY A 165 -6.71 3.34 13.42
N THR A 166 -7.48 4.18 12.74
CA THR A 166 -8.93 4.04 12.61
C THR A 166 -9.29 2.97 11.58
N MET A 167 -10.51 2.44 11.69
CA MET A 167 -11.02 1.41 10.79
C MET A 167 -12.44 1.72 10.35
N VAL A 168 -12.77 1.30 9.15
CA VAL A 168 -14.15 1.17 8.67
C VAL A 168 -14.58 -0.30 8.71
N SER A 169 -15.88 -0.53 8.85
CA SER A 169 -16.41 -1.89 8.91
C SER A 169 -16.31 -2.63 7.57
N ALA A 170 -16.34 -3.97 7.62
CA ALA A 170 -16.35 -4.78 6.40
C ALA A 170 -17.58 -4.46 5.50
N ALA A 171 -18.71 -4.10 6.10
CA ALA A 171 -19.92 -3.68 5.37
C ALA A 171 -19.68 -2.37 4.60
N GLU A 172 -18.97 -1.41 5.20
CA GLU A 172 -18.61 -0.16 4.53
C GLU A 172 -17.59 -0.37 3.42
N ILE A 173 -16.61 -1.27 3.59
CA ILE A 173 -15.69 -1.64 2.52
C ILE A 173 -16.43 -2.31 1.35
N ALA A 174 -17.36 -3.21 1.63
CA ALA A 174 -18.21 -3.83 0.61
C ALA A 174 -19.07 -2.78 -0.12
N ARG A 175 -19.70 -1.87 0.62
CA ARG A 175 -20.47 -0.76 0.05
C ARG A 175 -19.61 0.16 -0.83
N LEU A 176 -18.37 0.42 -0.41
CA LEU A 176 -17.41 1.16 -1.23
C LEU A 176 -17.13 0.41 -2.53
N ALA A 177 -16.79 -0.87 -2.45
CA ALA A 177 -16.51 -1.69 -3.63
C ALA A 177 -17.67 -1.72 -4.62
N ASP A 178 -18.90 -1.89 -4.12
CA ASP A 178 -20.12 -1.93 -4.95
C ASP A 178 -20.47 -0.58 -5.57
N GLY A 179 -20.13 0.52 -4.90
CA GLY A 179 -20.44 1.88 -5.34
C GLY A 179 -19.42 2.51 -6.27
N LEU A 180 -18.26 1.90 -6.47
CA LEU A 180 -17.22 2.46 -7.34
C LEU A 180 -17.63 2.46 -8.82
N PRO A 181 -17.15 3.44 -9.62
CA PRO A 181 -17.27 3.37 -11.07
C PRO A 181 -16.63 2.09 -11.62
N PRO A 182 -17.20 1.46 -12.65
CA PRO A 182 -16.78 0.13 -13.13
C PRO A 182 -15.34 0.06 -13.66
N GLN A 183 -14.73 1.22 -13.96
CA GLN A 183 -13.33 1.32 -14.38
C GLN A 183 -12.37 1.62 -13.23
N ALA A 184 -12.86 1.80 -12.00
CA ALA A 184 -12.04 2.08 -10.83
C ALA A 184 -11.76 0.79 -10.05
N LEU A 185 -10.50 0.60 -9.65
CA LEU A 185 -10.05 -0.51 -8.84
C LEU A 185 -9.99 -0.06 -7.37
N LEU A 186 -10.66 -0.78 -6.48
CA LEU A 186 -10.46 -0.63 -5.04
C LEU A 186 -9.18 -1.36 -4.62
N VAL A 187 -8.32 -0.65 -3.92
CA VAL A 187 -7.12 -1.20 -3.28
C VAL A 187 -7.28 -1.09 -1.78
N LEU A 188 -7.51 -2.21 -1.13
CA LEU A 188 -7.59 -2.30 0.32
C LEU A 188 -6.20 -2.64 0.87
N ASP A 189 -5.56 -1.65 1.48
CA ASP A 189 -4.23 -1.82 2.09
C ASP A 189 -4.39 -2.40 3.51
N GLY A 190 -4.06 -3.68 3.64
CA GLY A 190 -4.12 -4.43 4.89
C GLY A 190 -2.79 -4.51 5.64
N ALA A 191 -1.85 -3.58 5.43
CA ALA A 191 -0.51 -3.63 6.03
C ALA A 191 -0.50 -3.77 7.57
N TYR A 192 -1.61 -3.45 8.23
CA TYR A 192 -1.79 -3.55 9.68
C TYR A 192 -2.93 -4.48 10.10
N ALA A 193 -3.40 -5.35 9.19
CA ALA A 193 -4.54 -6.24 9.45
C ALA A 193 -4.32 -7.14 10.68
N GLU A 194 -3.09 -7.64 10.87
CA GLU A 194 -2.75 -8.55 11.96
C GLU A 194 -2.74 -7.91 13.35
N TYR A 195 -2.83 -6.59 13.45
CA TYR A 195 -3.03 -5.91 14.73
C TYR A 195 -4.50 -5.97 15.22
N VAL A 196 -5.41 -6.49 14.40
CA VAL A 196 -6.84 -6.57 14.72
C VAL A 196 -7.28 -8.02 14.77
N GLU A 197 -7.60 -8.49 15.97
CA GLU A 197 -8.06 -9.88 16.18
C GLU A 197 -9.32 -10.17 15.37
N GLY A 198 -9.31 -11.26 14.62
CA GLY A 198 -10.44 -11.71 13.80
C GLY A 198 -10.66 -10.95 12.49
N TYR A 199 -9.78 -10.00 12.15
CA TYR A 199 -9.83 -9.32 10.86
C TYR A 199 -8.98 -10.06 9.82
N ASP A 200 -9.57 -10.38 8.68
CA ASP A 200 -8.94 -11.16 7.60
C ASP A 200 -8.19 -10.29 6.57
N GLY A 201 -8.02 -8.99 6.84
CA GLY A 201 -7.39 -8.06 5.91
C GLY A 201 -8.15 -7.87 4.59
N GLY A 202 -9.41 -8.29 4.53
CA GLY A 202 -10.22 -8.25 3.32
C GLY A 202 -10.09 -9.49 2.42
N ALA A 203 -9.47 -10.58 2.89
CA ALA A 203 -9.32 -11.82 2.12
C ALA A 203 -10.69 -12.35 1.63
N ALA A 204 -11.74 -12.27 2.44
CA ALA A 204 -13.09 -12.66 2.05
C ALA A 204 -13.62 -11.85 0.85
N LEU A 205 -13.27 -10.57 0.74
CA LEU A 205 -13.65 -9.73 -0.40
C LEU A 205 -12.96 -10.16 -1.69
N VAL A 206 -11.68 -10.56 -1.62
CA VAL A 206 -10.97 -11.11 -2.80
C VAL A 206 -11.63 -12.37 -3.34
N LEU A 207 -12.18 -13.20 -2.45
CA LEU A 207 -12.86 -14.42 -2.82
C LEU A 207 -14.26 -14.18 -3.40
N SER A 208 -14.95 -13.12 -2.96
CA SER A 208 -16.31 -12.79 -3.37
C SER A 208 -16.40 -11.80 -4.53
N LEU A 209 -15.40 -10.94 -4.69
CA LEU A 209 -15.35 -9.89 -5.71
C LEU A 209 -14.15 -10.13 -6.63
N ILE A 210 -14.27 -9.70 -7.90
CA ILE A 210 -13.16 -9.77 -8.89
C ILE A 210 -12.14 -8.62 -8.62
N HIS A 211 -12.05 -8.12 -7.41
CA HIS A 211 -11.17 -7.02 -7.04
C HIS A 211 -9.96 -7.53 -6.26
N ILE A 212 -8.80 -6.89 -6.50
CA ILE A 212 -7.51 -7.30 -5.93
C ILE A 212 -7.36 -6.64 -4.56
N SER A 213 -7.22 -7.42 -3.51
CA SER A 213 -6.69 -6.97 -2.23
C SER A 213 -5.38 -7.70 -1.94
N GLU A 214 -4.42 -7.04 -1.34
CA GLU A 214 -3.15 -7.66 -0.99
C GLU A 214 -2.80 -7.44 0.47
N PRO A 215 -2.48 -8.50 1.22
CA PRO A 215 -1.65 -8.41 2.41
C PRO A 215 -0.19 -8.31 1.97
N THR A 216 0.50 -7.25 2.34
CA THR A 216 1.77 -6.87 1.72
C THR A 216 3.00 -7.01 2.61
N ARG A 217 2.93 -7.66 3.76
CA ARG A 217 4.10 -7.90 4.60
C ARG A 217 4.34 -9.38 4.82
N PRO A 218 5.47 -9.93 4.34
CA PRO A 218 5.95 -11.23 4.82
C PRO A 218 6.46 -11.06 6.25
N TYR A 219 6.00 -11.89 7.15
CA TYR A 219 6.49 -12.00 8.54
C TYR A 219 7.66 -12.96 8.66
#